data_b799d74c8cf337b7aa75226401144256
#
_entry.id   b799d74c8cf337b7aa75226401144256
#
_cell.length_a   1.000
_cell.length_b   1.000
_cell.length_c   1.000
_cell.angle_alpha   90.00
_cell.angle_beta   90.00
_cell.angle_gamma   90.00
#
_symmetry.space_group_name_H-M   'P 1'
#
loop_
_entity.id
_entity.type
_entity.pdbx_description
1 polymer ?
#
loop_
_entity_poly.entity_id
_entity_poly.type
_entity_poly.pdbx_seq_one_letter_code
_entity_poly.pdbx_strand_id
1 'polypeptide(L)'
;MIKEEVIKTLNKFLASEKFISSTPKNFLGDIDGKKIKINITDIEKEVFISIEGKKIILIGSLNTFDVEISSSIINFAFFILSRGSDTYSSKIKISGDVDTANKFNEILSKSSELRELVSNYIGGENFAKIESIFSNLSSKFSEFMGNKQKDIREKKALSHIS
;
A
#
# COMPACT_ATOMS: atom_id res chain seq x y z
N MET A 1 -0.42 -19.39 2.14
CA MET A 1 -1.33 -18.26 2.12
C MET A 1 -0.66 -17.03 1.60
N ILE A 2 -1.44 -16.17 1.01
CA ILE A 2 -0.86 -14.97 0.38
C ILE A 2 -0.17 -14.06 1.38
N LYS A 3 -0.70 -13.93 2.60
CA LYS A 3 -0.07 -13.01 3.55
C LYS A 3 1.32 -13.47 3.96
N GLU A 4 1.54 -14.77 4.09
CA GLU A 4 2.87 -15.28 4.41
C GLU A 4 3.82 -15.05 3.25
N GLU A 5 3.32 -15.17 2.03
CA GLU A 5 4.14 -14.92 0.85
C GLU A 5 4.52 -13.44 0.75
N VAL A 6 3.58 -12.56 1.07
CA VAL A 6 3.87 -11.13 1.06
C VAL A 6 4.96 -10.80 2.09
N ILE A 7 4.83 -11.32 3.30
CA ILE A 7 5.81 -11.06 4.34
C ILE A 7 7.19 -11.61 3.95
N LYS A 8 7.22 -12.81 3.40
CA LYS A 8 8.48 -13.40 2.94
C LYS A 8 9.12 -12.55 1.85
N THR A 9 8.32 -12.08 0.90
CA THR A 9 8.80 -11.24 -0.19
C THR A 9 9.34 -9.92 0.33
N LEU A 10 8.63 -9.31 1.28
CA LEU A 10 9.09 -8.07 1.87
C LEU A 10 10.38 -8.25 2.64
N ASN A 11 10.51 -9.35 3.38
CA ASN A 11 11.74 -9.59 4.12
C ASN A 11 12.94 -9.83 3.20
N LYS A 12 12.70 -10.44 2.05
CA LYS A 12 13.75 -10.59 1.05
C LYS A 12 14.18 -9.22 0.53
N PHE A 13 13.21 -8.35 0.28
CA PHE A 13 13.52 -7.00 -0.18
C PHE A 13 14.31 -6.23 0.87
N LEU A 14 13.92 -6.32 2.13
CA LEU A 14 14.61 -5.60 3.20
C LEU A 14 16.06 -6.06 3.37
N ALA A 15 16.35 -7.30 3.00
CA ALA A 15 17.70 -7.83 3.08
C ALA A 15 18.50 -7.60 1.79
N SER A 16 17.87 -7.02 0.77
CA SER A 16 18.52 -6.87 -0.54
C SER A 16 19.47 -5.70 -0.55
N GLU A 17 20.46 -5.80 -1.42
CA GLU A 17 21.41 -4.72 -1.59
C GLU A 17 20.75 -3.46 -2.10
N LYS A 18 19.74 -3.61 -2.95
CA LYS A 18 19.02 -2.47 -3.49
C LYS A 18 18.37 -1.66 -2.37
N PHE A 19 17.71 -2.34 -1.43
CA PHE A 19 17.07 -1.63 -0.32
C PHE A 19 18.14 -0.99 0.57
N ILE A 20 19.17 -1.75 0.92
CA ILE A 20 20.20 -1.28 1.83
C ILE A 20 20.93 -0.06 1.26
N SER A 21 21.21 -0.07 -0.04
CA SER A 21 21.96 1.01 -0.65
C SER A 21 21.10 2.23 -0.97
N SER A 22 19.77 2.08 -1.04
CA SER A 22 18.90 3.17 -1.45
C SER A 22 18.13 3.80 -0.29
N THR A 23 18.34 3.35 0.94
CA THR A 23 17.64 3.91 2.09
C THR A 23 18.64 4.38 3.15
N PRO A 24 18.22 5.32 4.01
CA PRO A 24 19.10 5.76 5.09
C PRO A 24 19.43 4.59 6.01
N LYS A 25 20.60 4.66 6.62
CA LYS A 25 21.09 3.60 7.45
C LYS A 25 20.16 3.23 8.59
N ASN A 26 19.55 4.22 9.19
CA ASN A 26 18.68 3.99 10.35
C ASN A 26 17.20 3.86 9.98
N PHE A 27 16.89 3.66 8.70
CA PHE A 27 15.50 3.62 8.26
C PHE A 27 14.68 2.61 9.06
N LEU A 28 15.14 1.38 9.14
CA LEU A 28 14.42 0.34 9.90
C LEU A 28 14.63 0.51 11.40
N GLY A 29 15.79 1.00 11.80
CA GLY A 29 16.06 1.22 13.22
C GLY A 29 15.09 2.20 13.85
N ASP A 30 14.65 3.20 13.08
CA ASP A 30 13.73 4.21 13.58
C ASP A 30 12.34 3.64 13.87
N ILE A 31 11.99 2.51 13.29
CA ILE A 31 10.70 1.89 13.54
C ILE A 31 10.82 0.50 14.15
N ASP A 32 11.99 0.19 14.70
CA ASP A 32 12.21 -1.09 15.35
C ASP A 32 11.28 -1.24 16.54
N GLY A 33 10.67 -2.39 16.69
CA GLY A 33 9.72 -2.67 17.76
C GLY A 33 8.32 -2.16 17.52
N LYS A 34 8.08 -1.45 16.43
CA LYS A 34 6.75 -0.91 16.16
C LYS A 34 5.78 -1.99 15.71
N LYS A 35 4.54 -1.85 16.18
CA LYS A 35 3.47 -2.80 15.87
C LYS A 35 2.49 -2.13 14.92
N ILE A 36 2.14 -2.82 13.85
CA ILE A 36 1.26 -2.28 12.82
C ILE A 36 0.07 -3.19 12.62
N LYS A 37 -1.12 -2.61 12.64
CA LYS A 37 -2.33 -3.32 12.31
C LYS A 37 -2.71 -2.91 10.89
N ILE A 38 -2.90 -3.87 10.02
CA ILE A 38 -3.34 -3.61 8.65
C ILE A 38 -4.77 -4.10 8.55
N ASN A 39 -5.68 -3.18 8.27
CA ASN A 39 -7.10 -3.49 8.18
C ASN A 39 -7.53 -3.43 6.73
N ILE A 40 -7.94 -4.57 6.17
CA ILE A 40 -8.41 -4.65 4.80
C ILE A 40 -9.93 -4.62 4.86
N THR A 41 -10.48 -3.45 4.62
CA THR A 41 -11.84 -3.13 5.02
C THR A 41 -12.93 -3.87 4.26
N ASP A 42 -12.75 -4.10 2.97
CA ASP A 42 -13.80 -4.71 2.16
C ASP A 42 -13.92 -6.22 2.34
N ILE A 43 -12.89 -6.87 2.85
CA ILE A 43 -12.95 -8.32 3.12
C ILE A 43 -12.88 -8.59 4.62
N GLU A 44 -12.91 -7.52 5.42
CA GLU A 44 -12.93 -7.61 6.89
C GLU A 44 -11.81 -8.48 7.45
N LYS A 45 -10.60 -8.27 6.95
CA LYS A 45 -9.43 -9.00 7.41
C LYS A 45 -8.48 -8.05 8.12
N GLU A 46 -7.89 -8.53 9.19
CA GLU A 46 -6.89 -7.77 9.94
C GLU A 46 -5.59 -8.56 9.95
N VAL A 47 -4.51 -7.89 9.69
CA VAL A 47 -3.19 -8.50 9.72
C VAL A 47 -2.36 -7.70 10.71
N PHE A 48 -1.67 -8.38 11.61
CA PHE A 48 -0.85 -7.73 12.62
C PHE A 48 0.60 -8.08 12.38
N ILE A 49 1.45 -7.06 12.31
CA ILE A 49 2.88 -7.27 12.10
C ILE A 49 3.67 -6.46 13.11
N SER A 50 4.91 -6.86 13.29
CA SER A 50 5.86 -6.14 14.12
C SER A 50 7.14 -5.98 13.32
N ILE A 51 7.80 -4.84 13.46
CA ILE A 51 9.10 -4.62 12.87
C ILE A 51 10.11 -5.01 13.95
N GLU A 52 10.93 -6.03 13.69
CA GLU A 52 11.86 -6.50 14.69
C GLU A 52 13.23 -6.72 14.06
N GLY A 53 14.18 -5.95 14.49
CA GLY A 53 15.47 -5.93 13.86
C GLY A 53 15.28 -5.38 12.46
N LYS A 54 15.68 -6.11 11.45
CA LYS A 54 15.51 -5.67 10.09
C LYS A 54 14.51 -6.54 9.36
N LYS A 55 13.51 -7.02 10.11
CA LYS A 55 12.53 -7.95 9.55
C LYS A 55 11.13 -7.57 9.94
N ILE A 56 10.17 -7.98 9.12
CA ILE A 56 8.75 -7.87 9.42
C ILE A 56 8.30 -9.23 9.92
N ILE A 57 7.68 -9.24 11.09
CA ILE A 57 7.23 -10.48 11.74
C ILE A 57 5.71 -10.47 11.76
N LEU A 58 5.11 -11.57 11.29
CA LEU A 58 3.67 -11.72 11.32
C LEU A 58 3.25 -12.15 12.72
N ILE A 59 2.24 -11.50 13.29
CA ILE A 59 1.78 -11.80 14.63
C ILE A 59 0.32 -12.21 14.57
N GLY A 60 -0.11 -13.03 15.53
CA GLY A 60 -1.48 -13.54 15.55
C GLY A 60 -2.52 -12.47 15.81
N SER A 61 -2.35 -11.70 16.86
CA SER A 61 -3.25 -10.59 17.16
C SER A 61 -2.59 -9.70 18.21
N LEU A 62 -3.09 -8.47 18.30
CA LEU A 62 -2.55 -7.49 19.22
C LEU A 62 -3.70 -6.75 19.89
N ASN A 63 -3.58 -6.50 21.18
CA ASN A 63 -4.53 -5.63 21.88
C ASN A 63 -4.15 -4.18 21.67
N THR A 64 -2.88 -3.90 21.47
CA THR A 64 -2.40 -2.55 21.25
C THR A 64 -1.44 -2.56 20.06
N PHE A 65 -1.39 -1.45 19.33
CA PHE A 65 -0.50 -1.31 18.19
C PHE A 65 -0.16 0.19 18.07
N ASP A 66 0.92 0.48 17.37
CA ASP A 66 1.39 1.85 17.22
C ASP A 66 0.64 2.60 16.12
N VAL A 67 0.22 1.87 15.11
CA VAL A 67 -0.48 2.49 13.98
C VAL A 67 -1.40 1.47 13.32
N GLU A 68 -2.50 1.98 12.77
CA GLU A 68 -3.41 1.19 11.95
C GLU A 68 -3.41 1.78 10.54
N ILE A 69 -3.27 0.91 9.56
CA ILE A 69 -3.28 1.28 8.15
C ILE A 69 -4.48 0.57 7.53
N SER A 70 -5.42 1.31 6.99
CA SER A 70 -6.69 0.75 6.48
C SER A 70 -6.93 1.11 5.04
N SER A 71 -7.39 0.16 4.27
CA SER A 71 -7.87 0.42 2.91
C SER A 71 -8.56 -0.83 2.40
N SER A 72 -9.18 -0.74 1.21
CA SER A 72 -9.73 -1.91 0.55
C SER A 72 -8.57 -2.72 -0.06
N ILE A 73 -8.83 -3.99 -0.35
CA ILE A 73 -7.80 -4.84 -0.94
C ILE A 73 -7.37 -4.29 -2.30
N ILE A 74 -8.32 -3.76 -3.08
CA ILE A 74 -7.99 -3.26 -4.41
C ILE A 74 -7.16 -1.98 -4.33
N ASN A 75 -7.43 -1.12 -3.37
CA ASN A 75 -6.63 0.09 -3.21
C ASN A 75 -5.22 -0.24 -2.73
N PHE A 76 -5.06 -1.22 -1.84
CA PHE A 76 -3.73 -1.67 -1.46
C PHE A 76 -2.99 -2.23 -2.67
N ALA A 77 -3.67 -3.04 -3.47
CA ALA A 77 -3.03 -3.64 -4.65
C ALA A 77 -2.56 -2.56 -5.63
N PHE A 78 -3.41 -1.59 -5.92
CA PHE A 78 -3.03 -0.54 -6.84
C PHE A 78 -1.99 0.41 -6.25
N PHE A 79 -2.01 0.60 -4.94
CA PHE A 79 -0.95 1.36 -4.29
C PHE A 79 0.41 0.69 -4.56
N ILE A 80 0.47 -0.62 -4.38
CA ILE A 80 1.70 -1.37 -4.61
C ILE A 80 2.08 -1.33 -6.09
N LEU A 81 1.12 -1.59 -6.98
CA LEU A 81 1.40 -1.66 -8.41
C LEU A 81 1.78 -0.31 -9.00
N SER A 82 1.25 0.76 -8.46
CA SER A 82 1.53 2.11 -8.95
C SER A 82 2.76 2.72 -8.29
N ARG A 83 3.47 1.95 -7.48
CA ARG A 83 4.66 2.41 -6.76
C ARG A 83 4.33 3.56 -5.82
N GLY A 84 3.16 3.48 -5.19
CA GLY A 84 2.77 4.46 -4.18
C GLY A 84 2.35 5.79 -4.76
N SER A 85 1.71 5.78 -5.94
CA SER A 85 1.28 7.03 -6.56
C SER A 85 0.33 7.81 -5.64
N ASP A 86 0.27 9.11 -5.82
CA ASP A 86 -0.57 9.97 -4.98
C ASP A 86 -2.05 9.57 -5.03
N THR A 87 -2.52 9.12 -6.18
CA THR A 87 -3.90 8.70 -6.34
C THR A 87 -4.26 7.60 -5.37
N TYR A 88 -3.38 6.60 -5.24
CA TYR A 88 -3.69 5.45 -4.39
C TYR A 88 -3.20 5.63 -2.96
N SER A 89 -2.14 6.39 -2.74
CA SER A 89 -1.69 6.64 -1.38
C SER A 89 -2.74 7.43 -0.61
N SER A 90 -3.48 8.31 -1.27
CA SER A 90 -4.52 9.09 -0.62
C SER A 90 -5.72 8.23 -0.19
N LYS A 91 -5.81 6.99 -0.70
CA LYS A 91 -6.89 6.10 -0.35
C LYS A 91 -6.53 5.15 0.78
N ILE A 92 -5.35 5.29 1.32
CA ILE A 92 -4.91 4.50 2.46
C ILE A 92 -5.01 5.36 3.70
N LYS A 93 -5.85 4.94 4.64
CA LYS A 93 -6.05 5.70 5.87
C LYS A 93 -5.05 5.27 6.93
N ILE A 94 -4.50 6.25 7.61
CA ILE A 94 -3.52 6.01 8.65
C ILE A 94 -4.05 6.58 9.96
N SER A 95 -4.01 5.78 11.02
CA SER A 95 -4.42 6.21 12.35
C SER A 95 -3.33 5.79 13.32
N GLY A 96 -2.71 6.74 13.99
CA GLY A 96 -1.65 6.47 14.95
C GLY A 96 -0.32 7.06 14.51
N ASP A 97 0.75 6.29 14.70
CA ASP A 97 2.11 6.74 14.40
C ASP A 97 2.32 6.88 12.90
N VAL A 98 2.17 8.10 12.40
CA VAL A 98 2.22 8.39 10.96
C VAL A 98 3.61 8.06 10.38
N ASP A 99 4.66 8.32 11.13
CA ASP A 99 6.01 8.08 10.63
C ASP A 99 6.24 6.59 10.36
N THR A 100 5.79 5.74 11.28
CA THR A 100 5.89 4.30 11.10
C THR A 100 5.09 3.86 9.87
N ALA A 101 3.87 4.38 9.74
CA ALA A 101 3.03 4.02 8.60
C ALA A 101 3.66 4.45 7.28
N ASN A 102 4.21 5.65 7.23
CA ASN A 102 4.83 6.15 6.01
C ASN A 102 6.03 5.32 5.63
N LYS A 103 6.84 4.90 6.60
CA LYS A 103 7.99 4.05 6.32
C LYS A 103 7.55 2.67 5.82
N PHE A 104 6.52 2.11 6.45
CA PHE A 104 6.00 0.83 6.00
C PHE A 104 5.44 0.93 4.58
N ASN A 105 4.67 1.98 4.30
CA ASN A 105 4.11 2.18 2.97
C ASN A 105 5.21 2.40 1.94
N GLU A 106 6.30 3.03 2.32
CA GLU A 106 7.44 3.20 1.43
C GLU A 106 8.05 1.85 1.07
N ILE A 107 8.16 0.95 2.04
CA ILE A 107 8.65 -0.40 1.79
C ILE A 107 7.73 -1.11 0.78
N LEU A 108 6.42 -1.03 1.02
CA LEU A 108 5.45 -1.65 0.11
C LEU A 108 5.58 -1.12 -1.31
N SER A 109 5.81 0.17 -1.44
CA SER A 109 5.80 0.81 -2.76
C SER A 109 7.10 0.61 -3.53
N LYS A 110 8.18 0.28 -2.85
CA LYS A 110 9.49 0.17 -3.50
C LYS A 110 9.89 -1.24 -3.91
N SER A 111 9.22 -2.25 -3.42
CA SER A 111 9.62 -3.63 -3.70
C SER A 111 9.10 -4.09 -5.06
N SER A 112 10.01 -4.29 -6.00
CA SER A 112 9.62 -4.79 -7.32
C SER A 112 9.15 -6.23 -7.24
N GLU A 113 9.71 -7.00 -6.32
CA GLU A 113 9.27 -8.39 -6.12
C GLU A 113 7.85 -8.45 -5.59
N LEU A 114 7.48 -7.52 -4.72
CA LEU A 114 6.11 -7.46 -4.23
C LEU A 114 5.16 -7.07 -5.35
N ARG A 115 5.55 -6.11 -6.21
CA ARG A 115 4.73 -5.75 -7.36
C ARG A 115 4.49 -6.95 -8.26
N GLU A 116 5.54 -7.73 -8.49
CA GLU A 116 5.41 -8.90 -9.33
C GLU A 116 4.48 -9.94 -8.69
N LEU A 117 4.61 -10.16 -7.38
CA LEU A 117 3.75 -11.08 -6.66
C LEU A 117 2.29 -10.65 -6.75
N VAL A 118 2.00 -9.38 -6.52
CA VAL A 118 0.65 -8.86 -6.58
C VAL A 118 0.09 -8.97 -7.99
N SER A 119 0.91 -8.62 -8.99
CA SER A 119 0.50 -8.71 -10.38
C SER A 119 0.16 -10.16 -10.78
N ASN A 120 0.99 -11.10 -10.35
CA ASN A 120 0.75 -12.51 -10.65
C ASN A 120 -0.48 -13.05 -9.95
N TYR A 121 -0.70 -12.61 -8.71
CA TYR A 121 -1.82 -13.09 -7.92
C TYR A 121 -3.14 -12.62 -8.53
N ILE A 122 -3.17 -11.37 -9.00
CA ILE A 122 -4.36 -10.83 -9.63
C ILE A 122 -4.52 -11.43 -11.03
N GLY A 123 -3.40 -11.77 -11.67
CA GLY A 123 -3.44 -12.30 -13.03
C GLY A 123 -3.45 -11.20 -14.05
N GLY A 124 -2.65 -11.33 -15.10
CA GLY A 124 -2.51 -10.28 -16.10
C GLY A 124 -3.83 -9.83 -16.69
N GLU A 125 -4.64 -10.79 -17.13
CA GLU A 125 -5.91 -10.48 -17.74
C GLU A 125 -6.88 -9.90 -16.72
N ASN A 126 -6.91 -10.49 -15.53
CA ASN A 126 -7.81 -10.01 -14.48
C ASN A 126 -7.37 -8.64 -13.99
N PHE A 127 -6.07 -8.41 -13.92
CA PHE A 127 -5.58 -7.13 -13.49
C PHE A 127 -5.96 -6.03 -14.48
N ALA A 128 -5.80 -6.29 -15.78
CA ALA A 128 -6.17 -5.30 -16.79
C ALA A 128 -7.64 -4.96 -16.73
N LYS A 129 -8.49 -5.97 -16.47
CA LYS A 129 -9.91 -5.76 -16.36
C LYS A 129 -10.26 -4.92 -15.14
N ILE A 130 -9.64 -5.25 -14.00
CA ILE A 130 -9.87 -4.51 -12.77
C ILE A 130 -9.40 -3.08 -12.91
N GLU A 131 -8.23 -2.89 -13.51
CA GLU A 131 -7.68 -1.56 -13.73
C GLU A 131 -8.60 -0.74 -14.62
N SER A 132 -9.14 -1.35 -15.67
CA SER A 132 -10.05 -0.68 -16.58
C SER A 132 -11.31 -0.22 -15.86
N ILE A 133 -11.89 -1.10 -15.03
CA ILE A 133 -13.07 -0.75 -14.26
C ILE A 133 -12.77 0.40 -13.31
N PHE A 134 -11.63 0.32 -12.62
CA PHE A 134 -11.25 1.32 -11.66
C PHE A 134 -10.99 2.67 -12.34
N SER A 135 -10.36 2.66 -13.49
CA SER A 135 -10.12 3.87 -14.26
C SER A 135 -11.43 4.52 -14.69
N ASN A 136 -12.39 3.70 -15.12
CA ASN A 136 -13.68 4.21 -15.53
C ASN A 136 -14.42 4.86 -14.36
N LEU A 137 -14.34 4.25 -13.18
CA LEU A 137 -14.97 4.83 -12.00
C LEU A 137 -14.29 6.14 -11.62
N SER A 138 -12.99 6.16 -11.71
CA SER A 138 -12.22 7.35 -11.39
C SER A 138 -12.54 8.49 -12.36
N SER A 139 -12.65 8.18 -13.65
CA SER A 139 -13.04 9.16 -14.66
C SER A 139 -14.41 9.72 -14.41
N LYS A 140 -15.37 8.84 -14.10
CA LYS A 140 -16.72 9.27 -13.83
C LYS A 140 -16.79 10.15 -12.59
N PHE A 141 -16.02 9.80 -11.59
CA PHE A 141 -15.98 10.60 -10.37
C PHE A 141 -15.39 11.98 -10.66
N SER A 142 -14.31 12.03 -11.42
CA SER A 142 -13.70 13.28 -11.82
C SER A 142 -14.66 14.15 -12.60
N GLU A 143 -15.39 13.54 -13.52
CA GLU A 143 -16.36 14.24 -14.33
C GLU A 143 -17.45 14.82 -13.44
N PHE A 144 -17.95 14.01 -12.51
CA PHE A 144 -18.98 14.44 -11.59
C PHE A 144 -18.51 15.63 -10.74
N MET A 145 -17.30 15.56 -10.21
CA MET A 145 -16.74 16.64 -9.42
C MET A 145 -16.45 17.86 -10.28
N GLY A 146 -16.04 17.66 -11.52
CA GLY A 146 -15.79 18.75 -12.43
C GLY A 146 -17.04 19.54 -12.76
N ASN A 147 -18.16 18.86 -12.84
CA ASN A 147 -19.41 19.54 -13.09
C ASN A 147 -19.83 20.38 -11.89
N LYS A 148 -19.40 19.97 -10.69
CA LYS A 148 -19.78 20.72 -9.54
C LYS A 148 -18.79 21.77 -9.21
N GLN A 149 -17.59 21.55 -9.36
CA GLN A 149 -16.62 22.51 -9.04
C GLN A 149 -15.93 22.81 -10.23
N LYS A 150 -16.42 22.56 -11.36
CA LYS A 150 -15.88 22.77 -12.57
C LYS A 150 -14.85 23.56 -12.60
N ASP A 151 -14.42 23.85 -12.02
CA ASP A 151 -13.47 24.63 -12.15
C ASP A 151 -12.54 24.33 -11.23
N ILE A 152 -12.69 23.56 -10.38
CA ILE A 152 -11.80 23.34 -9.45
C ILE A 152 -10.82 22.54 -9.88
N ARG A 153 -10.66 22.04 -10.56
CA ARG A 153 -9.61 21.29 -10.95
C ARG A 153 -9.80 20.31 -11.54
N GLU A 154 -9.91 19.83 -11.90
CA GLU A 154 -10.00 19.03 -12.51
C GLU A 154 -9.59 18.54 -13.15
N LYS A 155 -9.40 18.72 -13.54
CA LYS A 155 -9.13 18.19 -14.28
C LYS A 155 -8.17 17.67 -14.26
N LYS A 156 -7.52 17.72 -13.75
CA LYS A 156 -6.49 17.27 -13.75
C LYS A 156 -6.41 16.22 -13.07
N ALA A 157 -6.75 16.18 -12.34
CA ALA A 157 -6.49 15.28 -11.54
C ALA A 157 -7.16 14.16 -11.87
N LEU A 158 -7.83 14.11 -12.30
CA LEU A 158 -8.34 13.11 -12.49
C LEU A 158 -8.43 12.82 -13.62
N SER A 159 -8.38 13.28 -14.28
CA SER A 159 -8.54 12.98 -15.41
C SER A 159 -7.61 12.48 -15.84
N HIS A 160 -7.24 12.10 -15.48
CA HIS A 160 -6.47 11.62 -15.77
C HIS A 160 -6.41 10.67 -15.40
N ILE A 161 -6.91 10.61 -15.01
CA ILE A 161 -6.90 9.82 -14.73
C ILE A 161 -7.19 9.29 -15.46
N SER A 162 -7.32 9.48 -15.89
CA SER A 162 -7.45 9.27 -16.77
C SER A 162 -7.01 9.56 -17.14
#